data_3d7a5ff2b04f5c171d2931c00d12c6a9
#
_entry.id   3d7a5ff2b04f5c171d2931c00d12c6a9
#
_cell.length_a   1.000
_cell.length_b   1.000
_cell.length_c   1.000
_cell.angle_alpha   90.00
_cell.angle_beta   90.00
_cell.angle_gamma   90.00
#
_symmetry.space_group_name_H-M   'P 1'
#
loop_
_entity.id
_entity.type
_entity.pdbx_description
1 polymer ?
#
loop_
_entity_poly.entity_id
_entity_poly.type
_entity_poly.pdbx_seq_one_letter_code
_entity_poly.pdbx_strand_id
1 'polypeptide(L)'
;MIYLGVDGGGSKTSCWIGDETSVWGRGRAEGSNLLRVGEAKARQALMRAIELACADAKISPDKIDCACVGLAGAARTEVSNAVRRAMAGILSAPVEVVGDMVIAMEAAFEEGPGVVVISGTGSIAYGRDSHGQTVRVGGWGPAISDEGSAYWIGKAAVKAALRDFDEGQPTVLLEAVMKSWQVETQAQTVMTANASSPPADFAGLCPGVCLAADMGDSSARRVLVQAGEELAMLANIAMRRLFKGNGEVKIAMAGSVFAHSHIVRESFGGVLNKEHADARVHSAVVEPVSGALALARKIAARKTGKGMAG
;
A
#
# COMPACT_ATOMS: atom_id res chain seq x y z
N MET A 1 -1.65 26.53 10.84
CA MET A 1 -2.67 25.49 11.13
C MET A 1 -1.98 24.15 11.35
N ILE A 2 -2.63 23.22 12.06
CA ILE A 2 -2.08 21.89 12.33
C ILE A 2 -2.85 20.86 11.53
N TYR A 3 -2.16 20.09 10.74
CA TYR A 3 -2.72 19.11 9.80
C TYR A 3 -2.35 17.69 10.19
N LEU A 4 -3.26 16.77 9.89
CA LEU A 4 -3.07 15.34 10.09
C LEU A 4 -3.27 14.60 8.77
N GLY A 5 -2.30 13.75 8.40
CA GLY A 5 -2.39 12.79 7.32
C GLY A 5 -2.36 11.37 7.85
N VAL A 6 -3.24 10.50 7.37
CA VAL A 6 -3.28 9.08 7.73
C VAL A 6 -3.28 8.21 6.47
N ASP A 7 -2.43 7.19 6.45
CA ASP A 7 -2.41 6.09 5.48
C ASP A 7 -2.78 4.79 6.19
N GLY A 8 -3.98 4.27 5.94
CA GLY A 8 -4.53 3.07 6.55
C GLY A 8 -4.50 1.86 5.61
N GLY A 9 -3.52 1.00 5.77
CA GLY A 9 -3.35 -0.21 4.98
C GLY A 9 -3.84 -1.49 5.64
N GLY A 10 -3.60 -2.61 4.98
CA GLY A 10 -3.99 -3.95 5.47
C GLY A 10 -3.14 -4.46 6.64
N SER A 11 -1.89 -4.03 6.75
CA SER A 11 -0.93 -4.51 7.77
C SER A 11 -0.41 -3.41 8.68
N LYS A 12 -0.49 -2.16 8.27
CA LYS A 12 -0.04 -1.01 9.05
C LYS A 12 -0.91 0.22 8.83
N THR A 13 -0.92 1.12 9.80
CA THR A 13 -1.47 2.47 9.73
C THR A 13 -0.34 3.45 10.03
N SER A 14 -0.10 4.40 9.15
CA SER A 14 0.88 5.48 9.32
C SER A 14 0.16 6.81 9.50
N CYS A 15 0.63 7.64 10.42
CA CYS A 15 0.05 8.94 10.73
C CYS A 15 1.14 9.99 10.82
N TRP A 16 0.99 11.11 10.12
CA TRP A 16 1.88 12.27 10.19
C TRP A 16 1.11 13.52 10.60
N ILE A 17 1.72 14.32 11.45
CA ILE A 17 1.22 15.62 11.92
C ILE A 17 2.24 16.69 11.57
N GLY A 18 1.77 17.86 11.14
CA GLY A 18 2.64 18.99 10.83
C GLY A 18 1.86 20.27 10.54
N ASP A 19 2.61 21.34 10.23
CA ASP A 19 2.09 22.61 9.75
C ASP A 19 2.07 22.69 8.21
N GLU A 20 2.04 23.89 7.67
CA GLU A 20 2.05 24.17 6.23
C GLU A 20 3.27 23.61 5.51
N THR A 21 4.43 23.49 6.19
CA THR A 21 5.72 23.18 5.58
C THR A 21 6.43 21.98 6.19
N SER A 22 6.24 21.72 7.47
CA SER A 22 7.04 20.78 8.27
C SER A 22 6.21 19.60 8.76
N VAL A 23 6.87 18.49 9.06
CA VAL A 23 6.32 17.33 9.78
C VAL A 23 6.86 17.38 11.20
N TRP A 24 5.98 17.41 12.20
CA TRP A 24 6.31 17.53 13.60
C TRP A 24 6.30 16.21 14.35
N GLY A 25 5.41 15.29 13.94
CA GLY A 25 5.29 14.01 14.59
C GLY A 25 4.80 12.92 13.65
N ARG A 26 5.20 11.68 13.97
CA ARG A 26 4.89 10.46 13.23
C ARG A 26 4.40 9.39 14.18
N GLY A 27 3.35 8.67 13.78
CA GLY A 27 2.81 7.54 14.51
C GLY A 27 2.62 6.34 13.59
N ARG A 28 2.74 5.15 14.15
CA ARG A 28 2.52 3.91 13.42
C ARG A 28 1.81 2.89 14.31
N ALA A 29 0.79 2.23 13.76
CA ALA A 29 0.04 1.18 14.42
C ALA A 29 -0.25 0.03 13.44
N GLU A 30 -1.00 -0.96 13.90
CA GLU A 30 -1.48 -2.10 13.14
C GLU A 30 -2.34 -1.66 11.95
N GLY A 31 -2.74 -2.63 11.10
CA GLY A 31 -3.57 -2.33 9.94
C GLY A 31 -4.98 -1.86 10.30
N SER A 32 -5.49 -0.88 9.55
CA SER A 32 -6.84 -0.32 9.72
C SER A 32 -7.76 -0.55 8.50
N ASN A 33 -7.43 -1.49 7.62
CA ASN A 33 -8.34 -1.87 6.54
C ASN A 33 -9.59 -2.56 7.13
N LEU A 34 -10.74 -1.86 7.12
CA LEU A 34 -11.99 -2.32 7.72
C LEU A 34 -12.46 -3.67 7.21
N LEU A 35 -12.26 -3.93 5.91
CA LEU A 35 -12.69 -5.18 5.27
C LEU A 35 -11.89 -6.39 5.76
N ARG A 36 -10.65 -6.16 6.24
CA ARG A 36 -9.75 -7.20 6.73
C ARG A 36 -9.85 -7.41 8.24
N VAL A 37 -9.86 -6.33 9.01
CA VAL A 37 -9.75 -6.40 10.47
C VAL A 37 -11.05 -6.13 11.21
N GLY A 38 -12.09 -5.66 10.52
CA GLY A 38 -13.35 -5.23 11.10
C GLY A 38 -13.30 -3.82 11.72
N GLU A 39 -14.47 -3.21 11.95
CA GLU A 39 -14.62 -1.80 12.34
C GLU A 39 -13.94 -1.49 13.70
N ALA A 40 -14.11 -2.36 14.70
CA ALA A 40 -13.56 -2.14 16.04
C ALA A 40 -12.02 -2.10 16.05
N LYS A 41 -11.37 -3.07 15.43
CA LYS A 41 -9.90 -3.11 15.34
C LYS A 41 -9.35 -1.98 14.45
N ALA A 42 -10.03 -1.66 13.35
CA ALA A 42 -9.63 -0.55 12.49
C ALA A 42 -9.68 0.79 13.23
N ARG A 43 -10.74 1.04 14.01
CA ARG A 43 -10.86 2.23 14.88
C ARG A 43 -9.73 2.29 15.91
N GLN A 44 -9.43 1.19 16.57
CA GLN A 44 -8.34 1.12 17.56
C GLN A 44 -6.98 1.42 16.93
N ALA A 45 -6.69 0.86 15.74
CA ALA A 45 -5.45 1.11 15.01
C ALA A 45 -5.32 2.58 14.57
N LEU A 46 -6.40 3.20 14.06
CA LEU A 46 -6.44 4.62 13.73
C LEU A 46 -6.18 5.49 14.97
N MET A 47 -6.88 5.24 16.06
CA MET A 47 -6.71 5.96 17.33
C MET A 47 -5.27 5.85 17.81
N ARG A 48 -4.71 4.64 17.83
CA ARG A 48 -3.35 4.41 18.29
C ARG A 48 -2.29 5.11 17.44
N ALA A 49 -2.44 5.09 16.10
CA ALA A 49 -1.53 5.80 15.20
C ALA A 49 -1.56 7.31 15.43
N ILE A 50 -2.74 7.89 15.64
CA ILE A 50 -2.94 9.32 15.92
C ILE A 50 -2.34 9.69 17.29
N GLU A 51 -2.61 8.91 18.34
CA GLU A 51 -2.05 9.13 19.68
C GLU A 51 -0.51 9.16 19.65
N LEU A 52 0.10 8.19 18.94
CA LEU A 52 1.57 8.13 18.80
C LEU A 52 2.12 9.34 18.04
N ALA A 53 1.45 9.77 16.96
CA ALA A 53 1.86 10.94 16.21
C ALA A 53 1.71 12.25 17.03
N CYS A 54 0.63 12.36 17.81
CA CYS A 54 0.42 13.48 18.73
C CYS A 54 1.48 13.53 19.83
N ALA A 55 1.82 12.38 20.40
CA ALA A 55 2.86 12.28 21.43
C ALA A 55 4.24 12.69 20.86
N ASP A 56 4.59 12.25 19.64
CA ASP A 56 5.82 12.61 18.96
C ASP A 56 5.87 14.12 18.65
N ALA A 57 4.74 14.69 18.17
CA ALA A 57 4.58 16.12 17.92
C ALA A 57 4.45 16.97 19.20
N LYS A 58 4.27 16.36 20.38
CA LYS A 58 4.00 17.02 21.67
C LYS A 58 2.77 17.94 21.64
N ILE A 59 1.72 17.49 20.97
CA ILE A 59 0.42 18.18 20.89
C ILE A 59 -0.72 17.28 21.35
N SER A 60 -1.87 17.88 21.66
CA SER A 60 -3.12 17.16 21.91
C SER A 60 -3.95 17.04 20.62
N PRO A 61 -4.75 15.96 20.40
CA PRO A 61 -5.57 15.77 19.21
C PRO A 61 -6.57 16.89 18.95
N ASP A 62 -7.04 17.61 19.98
CA ASP A 62 -7.94 18.77 19.86
C ASP A 62 -7.32 19.99 19.16
N LYS A 63 -6.01 20.02 19.01
CA LYS A 63 -5.27 21.08 18.30
C LYS A 63 -5.19 20.89 16.79
N ILE A 64 -5.64 19.73 16.29
CA ILE A 64 -5.65 19.44 14.85
C ILE A 64 -6.75 20.23 14.19
N ASP A 65 -6.43 21.00 13.14
CA ASP A 65 -7.37 21.86 12.42
C ASP A 65 -8.03 21.16 11.23
N CYS A 66 -7.34 20.23 10.58
CA CYS A 66 -7.84 19.49 9.42
C CYS A 66 -7.12 18.15 9.26
N ALA A 67 -7.86 17.12 8.83
CA ALA A 67 -7.32 15.79 8.61
C ALA A 67 -7.71 15.21 7.24
N CYS A 68 -6.80 14.41 6.66
CA CYS A 68 -7.08 13.55 5.51
C CYS A 68 -6.69 12.11 5.83
N VAL A 69 -7.61 11.18 5.60
CA VAL A 69 -7.43 9.75 5.82
C VAL A 69 -7.51 9.03 4.48
N GLY A 70 -6.40 8.49 4.01
CA GLY A 70 -6.35 7.57 2.88
C GLY A 70 -6.47 6.13 3.38
N LEU A 71 -7.41 5.37 2.84
CA LEU A 71 -7.65 4.02 3.33
C LEU A 71 -8.03 3.06 2.21
N ALA A 72 -7.44 1.87 2.23
CA ALA A 72 -7.76 0.83 1.27
C ALA A 72 -9.26 0.47 1.32
N GLY A 73 -9.92 0.52 0.16
CA GLY A 73 -11.34 0.26 0.04
C GLY A 73 -12.26 1.44 0.33
N ALA A 74 -11.76 2.63 0.71
CA ALA A 74 -12.55 3.83 1.00
C ALA A 74 -13.27 4.44 -0.23
N ALA A 75 -13.01 3.93 -1.44
CA ALA A 75 -13.84 4.24 -2.60
C ALA A 75 -15.28 3.71 -2.48
N ARG A 76 -15.53 2.76 -1.56
CA ARG A 76 -16.88 2.28 -1.23
C ARG A 76 -17.49 3.20 -0.16
N THR A 77 -18.71 3.67 -0.41
CA THR A 77 -19.42 4.61 0.48
C THR A 77 -19.56 4.08 1.90
N GLU A 78 -19.84 2.77 2.05
CA GLU A 78 -20.00 2.13 3.35
C GLU A 78 -18.70 2.19 4.17
N VAL A 79 -17.56 1.92 3.53
CA VAL A 79 -16.23 1.97 4.15
C VAL A 79 -15.88 3.40 4.54
N SER A 80 -16.04 4.37 3.62
CA SER A 80 -15.73 5.77 3.90
C SER A 80 -16.59 6.35 5.03
N ASN A 81 -17.88 5.98 5.10
CA ASN A 81 -18.76 6.41 6.19
C ASN A 81 -18.38 5.78 7.53
N ALA A 82 -17.99 4.51 7.56
CA ALA A 82 -17.51 3.86 8.79
C ALA A 82 -16.22 4.54 9.30
N VAL A 83 -15.29 4.89 8.40
CA VAL A 83 -14.08 5.64 8.76
C VAL A 83 -14.43 7.02 9.31
N ARG A 84 -15.34 7.77 8.66
CA ARG A 84 -15.78 9.08 9.16
C ARG A 84 -16.37 9.00 10.57
N ARG A 85 -17.22 7.99 10.84
CA ARG A 85 -17.76 7.75 12.19
C ARG A 85 -16.65 7.43 13.20
N ALA A 86 -15.69 6.58 12.84
CA ALA A 86 -14.56 6.26 13.70
C ALA A 86 -13.72 7.51 14.03
N MET A 87 -13.44 8.34 13.03
CA MET A 87 -12.65 9.57 13.19
C MET A 87 -13.40 10.65 13.98
N ALA A 88 -14.72 10.79 13.84
CA ALA A 88 -15.54 11.73 14.63
C ALA A 88 -15.49 11.44 16.14
N GLY A 89 -15.19 10.21 16.54
CA GLY A 89 -14.95 9.85 17.94
C GLY A 89 -13.51 10.05 18.42
N ILE A 90 -12.60 10.51 17.54
CA ILE A 90 -11.18 10.71 17.84
C ILE A 90 -10.80 12.19 17.70
N LEU A 91 -11.30 12.86 16.66
CA LEU A 91 -10.98 14.25 16.31
C LEU A 91 -12.22 15.11 16.22
N SER A 92 -12.13 16.37 16.67
CA SER A 92 -13.14 17.41 16.45
C SER A 92 -12.96 18.12 15.10
N ALA A 93 -11.81 17.97 14.47
CA ALA A 93 -11.46 18.60 13.20
C ALA A 93 -12.24 17.99 12.02
N PRO A 94 -12.45 18.74 10.93
CA PRO A 94 -12.95 18.19 9.67
C PRO A 94 -12.03 17.10 9.12
N VAL A 95 -12.62 15.96 8.75
CA VAL A 95 -11.89 14.80 8.21
C VAL A 95 -12.36 14.52 6.79
N GLU A 96 -11.42 14.56 5.84
CA GLU A 96 -11.64 14.03 4.49
C GLU A 96 -11.17 12.57 4.43
N VAL A 97 -12.00 11.70 3.83
CA VAL A 97 -11.69 10.27 3.66
C VAL A 97 -11.64 9.95 2.18
N VAL A 98 -10.50 9.46 1.72
CA VAL A 98 -10.21 9.12 0.32
C VAL A 98 -9.64 7.71 0.19
N GLY A 99 -9.55 7.19 -1.03
CA GLY A 99 -8.84 5.93 -1.29
C GLY A 99 -7.33 6.06 -1.07
N ASP A 100 -6.69 4.97 -0.66
CA ASP A 100 -5.23 4.87 -0.51
C ASP A 100 -4.48 5.24 -1.80
N MET A 101 -5.03 4.91 -2.96
CA MET A 101 -4.49 5.29 -4.26
C MET A 101 -4.45 6.81 -4.48
N VAL A 102 -5.40 7.56 -3.91
CA VAL A 102 -5.47 9.02 -4.06
C VAL A 102 -4.33 9.68 -3.29
N ILE A 103 -4.09 9.26 -2.05
CA ILE A 103 -2.98 9.79 -1.25
C ILE A 103 -1.62 9.37 -1.82
N ALA A 104 -1.51 8.17 -2.39
CA ALA A 104 -0.29 7.72 -3.06
C ALA A 104 0.01 8.53 -4.32
N MET A 105 -1.01 8.85 -5.13
CA MET A 105 -0.91 9.71 -6.30
C MET A 105 -0.48 11.13 -5.92
N GLU A 106 -1.07 11.68 -4.86
CA GLU A 106 -0.69 12.99 -4.32
C GLU A 106 0.76 13.02 -3.85
N ALA A 107 1.20 11.98 -3.12
CA ALA A 107 2.58 11.85 -2.66
C ALA A 107 3.60 11.75 -3.80
N ALA A 108 3.20 11.12 -4.91
CA ALA A 108 4.09 10.90 -6.05
C ALA A 108 4.17 12.10 -7.01
N PHE A 109 3.05 12.75 -7.27
CA PHE A 109 2.93 13.68 -8.41
C PHE A 109 2.19 14.97 -8.07
N GLU A 110 1.75 15.14 -6.82
CA GLU A 110 0.86 16.25 -6.45
C GLU A 110 -0.38 16.29 -7.37
N GLU A 111 -0.54 17.37 -8.13
CA GLU A 111 -1.63 17.53 -9.12
C GLU A 111 -1.21 17.08 -10.53
N GLY A 112 0.06 16.69 -10.74
CA GLY A 112 0.61 16.30 -12.04
C GLY A 112 0.15 14.93 -12.52
N PRO A 113 0.34 14.66 -13.84
CA PRO A 113 0.05 13.36 -14.43
C PRO A 113 1.08 12.29 -14.05
N GLY A 114 0.66 11.02 -14.08
CA GLY A 114 1.53 9.88 -13.84
C GLY A 114 0.76 8.60 -13.49
N VAL A 115 1.49 7.55 -13.20
CA VAL A 115 0.97 6.27 -12.74
C VAL A 115 1.65 5.89 -11.42
N VAL A 116 0.89 5.60 -10.38
CA VAL A 116 1.41 4.99 -9.16
C VAL A 116 1.00 3.53 -9.08
N VAL A 117 1.97 2.66 -8.78
CA VAL A 117 1.73 1.25 -8.50
C VAL A 117 1.96 1.01 -7.02
N ILE A 118 0.93 0.51 -6.36
CA ILE A 118 0.97 0.20 -4.93
C ILE A 118 1.05 -1.31 -4.80
N SER A 119 2.06 -1.80 -4.07
CA SER A 119 2.16 -3.20 -3.67
C SER A 119 2.45 -3.30 -2.17
N GLY A 120 1.42 -3.67 -1.44
CA GLY A 120 1.41 -3.96 -0.02
C GLY A 120 0.78 -5.32 0.23
N THR A 121 -0.20 -5.42 1.14
CA THR A 121 -1.00 -6.64 1.36
C THR A 121 -1.76 -7.06 0.09
N GLY A 122 -2.33 -6.10 -0.64
CA GLY A 122 -2.86 -6.21 -2.00
C GLY A 122 -2.05 -5.36 -2.98
N SER A 123 -2.46 -5.34 -4.27
CA SER A 123 -1.81 -4.54 -5.30
C SER A 123 -2.81 -3.81 -6.19
N ILE A 124 -2.41 -2.65 -6.70
CA ILE A 124 -3.22 -1.81 -7.58
C ILE A 124 -2.33 -0.84 -8.35
N ALA A 125 -2.68 -0.55 -9.60
CA ALA A 125 -2.17 0.62 -10.31
C ALA A 125 -3.25 1.69 -10.42
N TYR A 126 -2.85 2.94 -10.22
CA TYR A 126 -3.73 4.10 -10.37
C TYR A 126 -3.01 5.18 -11.16
N GLY A 127 -3.66 5.70 -12.18
CA GLY A 127 -3.09 6.72 -13.05
C GLY A 127 -3.99 7.95 -13.18
N ARG A 128 -3.38 9.08 -13.51
CA ARG A 128 -4.04 10.34 -13.85
C ARG A 128 -3.31 10.99 -15.01
N ASP A 129 -4.04 11.44 -16.02
CA ASP A 129 -3.50 12.20 -17.16
C ASP A 129 -3.45 13.71 -16.89
N SER A 130 -2.95 14.49 -17.87
CA SER A 130 -2.86 15.95 -17.79
C SER A 130 -4.22 16.67 -17.79
N HIS A 131 -5.31 15.99 -18.13
CA HIS A 131 -6.68 16.50 -18.11
C HIS A 131 -7.43 16.14 -16.83
N GLY A 132 -6.76 15.43 -15.88
CA GLY A 132 -7.36 14.96 -14.64
C GLY A 132 -8.19 13.69 -14.78
N GLN A 133 -8.22 13.04 -15.97
CA GLN A 133 -8.85 11.74 -16.12
C GLN A 133 -8.06 10.68 -15.37
N THR A 134 -8.76 9.79 -14.69
CA THR A 134 -8.13 8.76 -13.85
C THR A 134 -8.50 7.36 -14.30
N VAL A 135 -7.59 6.42 -14.06
CA VAL A 135 -7.82 5.00 -14.28
C VAL A 135 -7.33 4.19 -13.08
N ARG A 136 -8.08 3.16 -12.75
CA ARG A 136 -7.69 2.13 -11.81
C ARG A 136 -7.51 0.82 -12.57
N VAL A 137 -6.45 0.06 -12.25
CA VAL A 137 -6.14 -1.25 -12.81
C VAL A 137 -5.78 -2.20 -11.67
N GLY A 138 -6.36 -3.38 -11.65
CA GLY A 138 -6.17 -4.37 -10.58
C GLY A 138 -6.88 -3.99 -9.28
N GLY A 139 -6.41 -4.56 -8.16
CA GLY A 139 -6.98 -4.30 -6.84
C GLY A 139 -8.39 -4.86 -6.64
N TRP A 140 -8.69 -6.01 -7.24
CA TRP A 140 -9.99 -6.68 -7.12
C TRP A 140 -10.10 -7.58 -5.88
N GLY A 141 -9.01 -7.67 -5.14
CA GLY A 141 -8.91 -8.47 -3.93
C GLY A 141 -8.23 -9.83 -4.16
N PRO A 142 -7.71 -10.45 -3.08
CA PRO A 142 -6.79 -11.59 -3.16
C PRO A 142 -7.41 -12.88 -3.72
N ALA A 143 -8.75 -13.00 -3.72
CA ALA A 143 -9.44 -14.14 -4.31
C ALA A 143 -9.52 -14.08 -5.86
N ILE A 144 -9.33 -12.90 -6.44
CA ILE A 144 -9.54 -12.66 -7.88
C ILE A 144 -8.25 -12.17 -8.54
N SER A 145 -7.49 -11.31 -7.87
CA SER A 145 -6.41 -10.51 -8.43
C SER A 145 -5.35 -10.25 -7.34
N ASP A 146 -4.81 -9.03 -7.27
CA ASP A 146 -3.74 -8.59 -6.38
C ASP A 146 -2.38 -9.21 -6.73
N GLU A 147 -2.13 -9.44 -8.04
CA GLU A 147 -0.88 -9.97 -8.56
C GLU A 147 0.31 -9.08 -8.13
N GLY A 148 1.39 -9.72 -7.74
CA GLY A 148 2.60 -9.03 -7.26
C GLY A 148 2.49 -8.41 -5.86
N SER A 149 1.37 -8.61 -5.14
CA SER A 149 1.22 -8.21 -3.74
C SER A 149 1.91 -9.17 -2.77
N ALA A 150 2.05 -8.77 -1.50
CA ALA A 150 2.57 -9.65 -0.46
C ALA A 150 1.72 -10.93 -0.29
N TYR A 151 0.39 -10.83 -0.44
CA TYR A 151 -0.50 -12.00 -0.42
C TYR A 151 -0.19 -12.95 -1.59
N TRP A 152 -0.10 -12.41 -2.80
CA TRP A 152 0.21 -13.17 -3.99
C TRP A 152 1.60 -13.83 -3.89
N ILE A 153 2.62 -13.08 -3.46
CA ILE A 153 3.99 -13.57 -3.23
C ILE A 153 3.97 -14.74 -2.24
N GLY A 154 3.31 -14.60 -1.11
CA GLY A 154 3.22 -15.66 -0.11
C GLY A 154 2.54 -16.92 -0.63
N LYS A 155 1.44 -16.77 -1.37
CA LYS A 155 0.73 -17.90 -2.00
C LYS A 155 1.59 -18.59 -3.06
N ALA A 156 2.27 -17.82 -3.91
CA ALA A 156 3.19 -18.35 -4.92
C ALA A 156 4.40 -19.05 -4.28
N ALA A 157 4.91 -18.51 -3.17
CA ALA A 157 6.02 -19.10 -2.42
C ALA A 157 5.66 -20.47 -1.83
N VAL A 158 4.49 -20.61 -1.20
CA VAL A 158 4.02 -21.92 -0.70
C VAL A 158 3.93 -22.93 -1.84
N LYS A 159 3.36 -22.52 -2.99
CA LYS A 159 3.26 -23.39 -4.17
C LYS A 159 4.64 -23.80 -4.68
N ALA A 160 5.60 -22.87 -4.76
CA ALA A 160 6.95 -23.13 -5.24
C ALA A 160 7.70 -24.08 -4.28
N ALA A 161 7.65 -23.78 -2.97
CA ALA A 161 8.32 -24.56 -1.95
C ALA A 161 7.84 -26.01 -1.87
N LEU A 162 6.53 -26.25 -2.00
CA LEU A 162 5.99 -27.62 -2.02
C LEU A 162 6.34 -28.36 -3.31
N ARG A 163 6.42 -27.67 -4.44
CA ARG A 163 6.90 -28.28 -5.70
C ARG A 163 8.36 -28.69 -5.59
N ASP A 164 9.24 -27.84 -5.07
CA ASP A 164 10.65 -28.15 -4.87
C ASP A 164 10.81 -29.37 -3.93
N PHE A 165 9.95 -29.46 -2.90
CA PHE A 165 9.90 -30.62 -2.01
C PHE A 165 9.51 -31.92 -2.76
N ASP A 166 8.48 -31.87 -3.61
CA ASP A 166 8.05 -33.02 -4.43
C ASP A 166 9.14 -33.47 -5.40
N GLU A 167 9.94 -32.53 -5.91
CA GLU A 167 11.09 -32.79 -6.80
C GLU A 167 12.35 -33.28 -6.04
N GLY A 168 12.27 -33.41 -4.71
CA GLY A 168 13.39 -33.82 -3.85
C GLY A 168 14.52 -32.77 -3.76
N GLN A 169 14.22 -31.51 -4.03
CA GLN A 169 15.16 -30.40 -3.95
C GLN A 169 15.01 -29.68 -2.60
N PRO A 170 16.03 -29.70 -1.72
CA PRO A 170 15.97 -28.93 -0.48
C PRO A 170 15.91 -27.44 -0.78
N THR A 171 15.01 -26.71 -0.09
CA THR A 171 14.79 -25.28 -0.30
C THR A 171 14.70 -24.55 1.03
N VAL A 172 15.45 -23.46 1.15
CA VAL A 172 15.37 -22.51 2.26
C VAL A 172 13.97 -21.86 2.31
N LEU A 173 13.30 -21.76 1.16
CA LEU A 173 11.97 -21.20 1.05
C LEU A 173 10.93 -21.99 1.85
N LEU A 174 10.98 -23.33 1.84
CA LEU A 174 10.05 -24.15 2.63
C LEU A 174 10.27 -23.95 4.12
N GLU A 175 11.51 -23.90 4.56
CA GLU A 175 11.85 -23.63 5.97
C GLU A 175 11.36 -22.23 6.39
N ALA A 176 11.52 -21.22 5.53
CA ALA A 176 11.04 -19.86 5.79
C ALA A 176 9.50 -19.81 5.92
N VAL A 177 8.76 -20.53 5.08
CA VAL A 177 7.31 -20.67 5.17
C VAL A 177 6.90 -21.34 6.48
N MET A 178 7.50 -22.49 6.80
CA MET A 178 7.20 -23.27 8.01
C MET A 178 7.50 -22.45 9.27
N LYS A 179 8.62 -21.76 9.32
CA LYS A 179 9.00 -20.88 10.42
C LYS A 179 8.01 -19.71 10.58
N SER A 180 7.59 -19.09 9.50
CA SER A 180 6.65 -17.95 9.53
C SER A 180 5.27 -18.35 10.04
N TRP A 181 4.81 -19.55 9.70
CA TRP A 181 3.53 -20.10 10.17
C TRP A 181 3.64 -20.92 11.47
N GLN A 182 4.85 -21.08 12.03
CA GLN A 182 5.12 -21.84 13.25
C GLN A 182 4.62 -23.29 13.12
N VAL A 183 4.92 -23.92 12.00
CA VAL A 183 4.60 -25.33 11.70
C VAL A 183 5.89 -26.12 11.46
N GLU A 184 5.85 -27.43 11.71
CA GLU A 184 7.03 -28.29 11.71
C GLU A 184 7.08 -29.24 10.50
N THR A 185 5.97 -29.41 9.78
CA THR A 185 5.87 -30.36 8.68
C THR A 185 5.17 -29.77 7.46
N GLN A 186 5.45 -30.38 6.29
CA GLN A 186 4.76 -30.04 5.04
C GLN A 186 3.25 -30.29 5.13
N ALA A 187 2.82 -31.35 5.84
CA ALA A 187 1.41 -31.64 6.06
C ALA A 187 0.72 -30.50 6.85
N GLN A 188 1.36 -29.98 7.89
CA GLN A 188 0.86 -28.83 8.64
C GLN A 188 0.84 -27.56 7.80
N THR A 189 1.86 -27.36 6.92
CA THR A 189 1.88 -26.25 5.95
C THR A 189 0.66 -26.31 5.03
N VAL A 190 0.34 -27.48 4.47
CA VAL A 190 -0.84 -27.70 3.62
C VAL A 190 -2.14 -27.45 4.39
N MET A 191 -2.24 -27.94 5.65
CA MET A 191 -3.41 -27.69 6.51
C MET A 191 -3.60 -26.20 6.77
N THR A 192 -2.53 -25.48 7.10
CA THR A 192 -2.54 -24.04 7.34
C THR A 192 -2.95 -23.28 6.08
N ALA A 193 -2.37 -23.61 4.92
CA ALA A 193 -2.67 -22.97 3.65
C ALA A 193 -4.15 -23.10 3.24
N ASN A 194 -4.80 -24.20 3.60
CA ASN A 194 -6.21 -24.48 3.27
C ASN A 194 -7.18 -24.14 4.41
N ALA A 195 -6.69 -23.59 5.52
CA ALA A 195 -7.56 -23.20 6.62
C ALA A 195 -8.50 -22.06 6.22
N SER A 196 -9.78 -22.19 6.53
CA SER A 196 -10.81 -21.18 6.24
C SER A 196 -11.12 -20.29 7.44
N SER A 197 -10.83 -20.74 8.67
CA SER A 197 -11.11 -20.01 9.91
C SER A 197 -10.08 -20.34 11.01
N PRO A 198 -9.15 -19.43 11.32
CA PRO A 198 -8.84 -18.22 10.56
C PRO A 198 -8.22 -18.54 9.20
N PRO A 199 -8.41 -17.68 8.18
CA PRO A 199 -7.76 -17.87 6.88
C PRO A 199 -6.24 -17.68 7.00
N ALA A 200 -5.49 -18.41 6.17
CA ALA A 200 -4.03 -18.32 6.16
C ALA A 200 -3.52 -16.90 5.88
N ASP A 201 -2.56 -16.44 6.67
CA ASP A 201 -1.88 -15.17 6.43
C ASP A 201 -0.75 -15.32 5.42
N PHE A 202 -1.11 -15.42 4.14
CA PHE A 202 -0.11 -15.47 3.06
C PHE A 202 0.71 -14.18 2.97
N ALA A 203 0.13 -13.02 3.24
CA ALA A 203 0.86 -11.76 3.16
C ALA A 203 1.99 -11.67 4.20
N GLY A 204 1.82 -12.28 5.35
CA GLY A 204 2.83 -12.38 6.40
C GLY A 204 4.06 -13.21 6.01
N LEU A 205 3.98 -14.03 4.95
CA LEU A 205 5.11 -14.80 4.45
C LEU A 205 6.12 -13.97 3.65
N CYS A 206 5.70 -12.84 3.09
CA CYS A 206 6.52 -12.04 2.15
C CYS A 206 7.91 -11.66 2.71
N PRO A 207 8.10 -11.25 3.97
CA PRO A 207 9.43 -11.00 4.53
C PRO A 207 10.33 -12.24 4.51
N GLY A 208 9.79 -13.42 4.83
CA GLY A 208 10.53 -14.68 4.79
C GLY A 208 10.93 -15.07 3.36
N VAL A 209 10.07 -14.81 2.38
CA VAL A 209 10.38 -15.03 0.95
C VAL A 209 11.52 -14.12 0.48
N CYS A 210 11.49 -12.84 0.86
CA CYS A 210 12.57 -11.91 0.55
C CYS A 210 13.91 -12.38 1.15
N LEU A 211 13.89 -12.79 2.43
CA LEU A 211 15.09 -13.30 3.09
C LEU A 211 15.63 -14.58 2.42
N ALA A 212 14.76 -15.53 2.07
CA ALA A 212 15.17 -16.75 1.35
C ALA A 212 15.82 -16.41 -0.01
N ALA A 213 15.27 -15.46 -0.74
CA ALA A 213 15.85 -15.01 -2.01
C ALA A 213 17.22 -14.34 -1.83
N ASP A 214 17.40 -13.54 -0.76
CA ASP A 214 18.68 -12.92 -0.40
C ASP A 214 19.73 -13.97 0.02
N MET A 215 19.29 -15.10 0.60
CA MET A 215 20.14 -16.26 0.91
C MET A 215 20.46 -17.13 -0.33
N GLY A 216 19.99 -16.77 -1.52
CA GLY A 216 20.29 -17.45 -2.78
C GLY A 216 19.25 -18.51 -3.20
N ASP A 217 18.11 -18.62 -2.52
CA ASP A 217 17.04 -19.55 -2.92
C ASP A 217 16.46 -19.14 -4.29
N SER A 218 16.62 -20.03 -5.27
CA SER A 218 16.24 -19.76 -6.66
C SER A 218 14.73 -19.70 -6.85
N SER A 219 13.96 -20.45 -6.08
CA SER A 219 12.50 -20.47 -6.14
C SER A 219 11.90 -19.22 -5.53
N ALA A 220 12.42 -18.76 -4.38
CA ALA A 220 12.05 -17.47 -3.80
C ALA A 220 12.37 -16.32 -4.76
N ARG A 221 13.55 -16.33 -5.39
CA ARG A 221 13.95 -15.31 -6.36
C ARG A 221 13.01 -15.29 -7.57
N ARG A 222 12.66 -16.46 -8.14
CA ARG A 222 11.70 -16.55 -9.27
C ARG A 222 10.33 -15.94 -8.90
N VAL A 223 9.83 -16.22 -7.70
CA VAL A 223 8.55 -15.67 -7.22
C VAL A 223 8.61 -14.14 -7.15
N LEU A 224 9.71 -13.56 -6.64
CA LEU A 224 9.85 -12.10 -6.53
C LEU A 224 10.05 -11.43 -7.90
N VAL A 225 10.76 -12.07 -8.82
CA VAL A 225 10.89 -11.59 -10.21
C VAL A 225 9.53 -11.55 -10.88
N GLN A 226 8.76 -12.63 -10.80
CA GLN A 226 7.42 -12.70 -11.36
C GLN A 226 6.48 -11.65 -10.72
N ALA A 227 6.60 -11.41 -9.41
CA ALA A 227 5.83 -10.34 -8.76
C ALA A 227 6.10 -8.95 -9.38
N GLY A 228 7.37 -8.65 -9.69
CA GLY A 228 7.74 -7.40 -10.37
C GLY A 228 7.16 -7.30 -11.79
N GLU A 229 7.17 -8.41 -12.54
CA GLU A 229 6.59 -8.50 -13.88
C GLU A 229 5.06 -8.24 -13.87
N GLU A 230 4.34 -8.86 -12.93
CA GLU A 230 2.91 -8.66 -12.76
C GLU A 230 2.56 -7.21 -12.41
N LEU A 231 3.34 -6.57 -11.53
CA LEU A 231 3.15 -5.17 -11.18
C LEU A 231 3.44 -4.24 -12.37
N ALA A 232 4.43 -4.57 -13.21
CA ALA A 232 4.71 -3.83 -14.44
C ALA A 232 3.56 -3.96 -15.44
N MET A 233 2.93 -5.14 -15.53
CA MET A 233 1.74 -5.33 -16.36
C MET A 233 0.59 -4.40 -15.94
N LEU A 234 0.35 -4.22 -14.64
CA LEU A 234 -0.67 -3.27 -14.15
C LEU A 234 -0.35 -1.83 -14.58
N ALA A 235 0.94 -1.42 -14.45
CA ALA A 235 1.38 -0.10 -14.92
C ALA A 235 1.17 0.08 -16.42
N ASN A 236 1.54 -0.91 -17.22
CA ASN A 236 1.38 -0.91 -18.68
C ASN A 236 -0.07 -0.75 -19.11
N ILE A 237 -0.99 -1.44 -18.45
CA ILE A 237 -2.43 -1.31 -18.71
C ILE A 237 -2.90 0.11 -18.38
N ALA A 238 -2.48 0.69 -17.24
CA ALA A 238 -2.84 2.06 -16.87
C ALA A 238 -2.29 3.08 -17.88
N MET A 239 -1.02 2.93 -18.28
CA MET A 239 -0.38 3.77 -19.28
C MET A 239 -1.14 3.75 -20.62
N ARG A 240 -1.42 2.57 -21.17
CA ARG A 240 -2.16 2.42 -22.45
C ARG A 240 -3.56 3.03 -22.41
N ARG A 241 -4.21 3.04 -21.25
CA ARG A 241 -5.58 3.59 -21.12
C ARG A 241 -5.60 5.11 -21.01
N LEU A 242 -4.56 5.72 -20.43
CA LEU A 242 -4.52 7.17 -20.16
C LEU A 242 -3.63 7.94 -21.15
N PHE A 243 -2.49 7.38 -21.53
CA PHE A 243 -1.48 8.10 -22.31
C PHE A 243 -1.44 7.55 -23.73
N LYS A 244 -2.28 8.12 -24.61
CA LYS A 244 -2.45 7.67 -26.01
C LYS A 244 -1.42 8.24 -26.99
N GLY A 245 -0.44 8.98 -26.53
CA GLY A 245 0.57 9.66 -27.35
C GLY A 245 1.99 9.31 -26.95
N ASN A 246 2.96 9.71 -27.79
CA ASN A 246 4.38 9.63 -27.46
C ASN A 246 4.71 10.76 -26.49
N GLY A 247 5.02 10.42 -25.27
CA GLY A 247 5.41 11.40 -24.25
C GLY A 247 5.87 10.70 -22.97
N GLU A 248 6.73 11.39 -22.22
CA GLU A 248 7.25 10.88 -20.96
C GLU A 248 6.12 10.61 -19.97
N VAL A 249 6.03 9.36 -19.47
CA VAL A 249 5.10 8.96 -18.43
C VAL A 249 5.88 8.68 -17.15
N LYS A 250 5.58 9.44 -16.10
CA LYS A 250 6.16 9.25 -14.78
C LYS A 250 5.47 8.11 -14.05
N ILE A 251 6.25 7.19 -13.48
CA ILE A 251 5.76 6.03 -12.75
C ILE A 251 6.36 6.03 -11.36
N ALA A 252 5.53 5.91 -10.33
CA ALA A 252 5.96 5.81 -8.96
C ALA A 252 5.58 4.47 -8.34
N MET A 253 6.40 4.02 -7.40
CA MET A 253 6.21 2.82 -6.61
C MET A 253 5.78 3.20 -5.20
N ALA A 254 4.81 2.46 -4.62
CA ALA A 254 4.40 2.61 -3.23
C ALA A 254 4.14 1.24 -2.58
N GLY A 255 4.17 1.19 -1.26
CA GLY A 255 3.84 -0.01 -0.50
C GLY A 255 5.05 -0.83 -0.05
N SER A 256 4.78 -1.77 0.88
CA SER A 256 5.82 -2.50 1.60
C SER A 256 6.61 -3.48 0.73
N VAL A 257 6.02 -4.07 -0.31
CA VAL A 257 6.72 -4.99 -1.21
C VAL A 257 7.83 -4.25 -1.94
N PHE A 258 7.53 -3.11 -2.55
CA PHE A 258 8.55 -2.28 -3.19
C PHE A 258 9.57 -1.73 -2.19
N ALA A 259 9.14 -1.37 -0.98
CA ALA A 259 10.06 -0.84 0.03
C ALA A 259 11.12 -1.86 0.47
N HIS A 260 10.76 -3.15 0.56
CA HIS A 260 11.61 -4.18 1.16
C HIS A 260 12.23 -5.17 0.16
N SER A 261 11.77 -5.22 -1.11
CA SER A 261 12.33 -6.14 -2.11
C SER A 261 12.97 -5.37 -3.26
N HIS A 262 14.30 -5.39 -3.31
CA HIS A 262 15.04 -4.86 -4.46
C HIS A 262 14.78 -5.68 -5.72
N ILE A 263 14.63 -7.02 -5.61
CA ILE A 263 14.35 -7.91 -6.74
C ILE A 263 13.05 -7.52 -7.44
N VAL A 264 11.98 -7.22 -6.66
CA VAL A 264 10.71 -6.77 -7.23
C VAL A 264 10.87 -5.42 -7.95
N ARG A 265 11.60 -4.47 -7.35
CA ARG A 265 11.86 -3.17 -8.00
C ARG A 265 12.65 -3.29 -9.29
N GLU A 266 13.71 -4.09 -9.29
CA GLU A 266 14.57 -4.32 -10.47
C GLU A 266 13.78 -4.99 -11.60
N SER A 267 13.00 -6.04 -11.29
CA SER A 267 12.15 -6.70 -12.27
C SER A 267 11.09 -5.77 -12.84
N PHE A 268 10.37 -5.04 -11.96
CA PHE A 268 9.37 -4.04 -12.34
C PHE A 268 9.95 -2.98 -13.29
N GLY A 269 11.06 -2.36 -12.89
CA GLY A 269 11.73 -1.33 -13.70
C GLY A 269 12.32 -1.90 -15.00
N GLY A 270 12.85 -3.10 -14.96
CA GLY A 270 13.42 -3.78 -16.14
C GLY A 270 12.39 -4.03 -17.23
N VAL A 271 11.19 -4.50 -16.87
CA VAL A 271 10.08 -4.71 -17.82
C VAL A 271 9.65 -3.38 -18.43
N LEU A 272 9.40 -2.37 -17.59
CA LEU A 272 8.91 -1.07 -18.06
C LEU A 272 9.92 -0.37 -18.99
N ASN A 273 11.21 -0.37 -18.63
CA ASN A 273 12.24 0.23 -19.45
C ASN A 273 12.43 -0.48 -20.81
N LYS A 274 12.18 -1.79 -20.85
CA LYS A 274 12.26 -2.59 -22.09
C LYS A 274 11.07 -2.32 -23.02
N GLU A 275 9.87 -2.19 -22.46
CA GLU A 275 8.63 -2.03 -23.24
C GLU A 275 8.33 -0.58 -23.59
N HIS A 276 8.79 0.39 -22.79
CA HIS A 276 8.47 1.81 -22.93
C HIS A 276 9.72 2.69 -22.74
N ALA A 277 10.33 3.13 -23.82
CA ALA A 277 11.49 4.04 -23.80
C ALA A 277 11.18 5.37 -23.08
N ASP A 278 9.93 5.79 -23.12
CA ASP A 278 9.44 7.04 -22.52
C ASP A 278 8.96 6.89 -21.07
N ALA A 279 8.97 5.70 -20.48
CA ALA A 279 8.63 5.51 -19.09
C ALA A 279 9.76 6.01 -18.18
N ARG A 280 9.42 6.76 -17.15
CA ARG A 280 10.35 7.22 -16.11
C ARG A 280 9.90 6.68 -14.76
N VAL A 281 10.54 5.58 -14.35
CA VAL A 281 10.28 4.99 -13.04
C VAL A 281 11.05 5.76 -11.98
N HIS A 282 10.34 6.29 -10.97
CA HIS A 282 10.95 6.90 -9.81
C HIS A 282 11.80 5.89 -9.05
N SER A 283 13.03 6.24 -8.72
CA SER A 283 13.94 5.35 -7.97
C SER A 283 13.51 5.12 -6.52
N ALA A 284 12.89 6.12 -5.91
CA ALA A 284 12.41 6.04 -4.53
C ALA A 284 10.97 5.53 -4.46
N VAL A 285 10.70 4.73 -3.42
CA VAL A 285 9.35 4.31 -3.06
C VAL A 285 8.68 5.43 -2.29
N VAL A 286 7.51 5.90 -2.75
CA VAL A 286 6.80 7.00 -2.09
C VAL A 286 6.08 6.53 -0.83
N GLU A 287 5.97 7.42 0.13
CA GLU A 287 5.20 7.21 1.37
C GLU A 287 3.82 7.86 1.25
N PRO A 288 2.73 7.11 1.05
CA PRO A 288 1.39 7.68 0.82
C PRO A 288 0.91 8.62 1.93
N VAL A 289 1.35 8.41 3.16
CA VAL A 289 1.00 9.28 4.29
C VAL A 289 1.45 10.73 4.08
N SER A 290 2.52 10.98 3.32
CA SER A 290 2.94 12.35 2.96
C SER A 290 1.91 13.03 2.05
N GLY A 291 1.33 12.27 1.12
CA GLY A 291 0.24 12.76 0.28
C GLY A 291 -1.06 13.00 1.05
N ALA A 292 -1.35 12.18 2.06
CA ALA A 292 -2.48 12.43 2.96
C ALA A 292 -2.31 13.77 3.71
N LEU A 293 -1.10 14.03 4.23
CA LEU A 293 -0.81 15.31 4.89
C LEU A 293 -0.88 16.50 3.92
N ALA A 294 -0.37 16.33 2.68
CA ALA A 294 -0.46 17.36 1.63
C ALA A 294 -1.93 17.67 1.27
N LEU A 295 -2.77 16.63 1.15
CA LEU A 295 -4.21 16.82 0.90
C LEU A 295 -4.91 17.53 2.06
N ALA A 296 -4.60 17.22 3.32
CA ALA A 296 -5.16 17.93 4.47
C ALA A 296 -4.86 19.44 4.40
N ARG A 297 -3.62 19.82 4.03
CA ARG A 297 -3.20 21.21 3.79
C ARG A 297 -4.01 21.89 2.67
N LYS A 298 -4.15 21.21 1.51
CA LYS A 298 -4.89 21.72 0.35
C LYS A 298 -6.39 21.92 0.65
N ILE A 299 -7.01 21.00 1.40
CA ILE A 299 -8.41 21.08 1.78
C ILE A 299 -8.67 22.29 2.68
N ALA A 300 -7.82 22.53 3.66
CA ALA A 300 -7.94 23.69 4.55
C ALA A 300 -7.76 25.01 3.76
N ALA A 301 -6.76 25.09 2.87
CA ALA A 301 -6.53 26.28 2.05
C ALA A 301 -7.73 26.62 1.15
N ARG A 302 -8.41 25.62 0.58
CA ARG A 302 -9.63 25.82 -0.23
C ARG A 302 -10.82 26.35 0.60
N LYS A 303 -10.92 25.95 1.87
CA LYS A 303 -11.99 26.43 2.77
C LYS A 303 -11.75 27.88 3.21
N THR A 304 -10.51 28.25 3.50
CA THR A 304 -10.14 29.63 3.88
C THR A 304 -10.22 30.59 2.69
N GLY A 305 -9.83 30.18 1.47
CA GLY A 305 -9.92 30.99 0.26
C GLY A 305 -11.37 31.28 -0.21
N LYS A 306 -12.33 30.40 0.10
CA LYS A 306 -13.76 30.66 -0.17
C LYS A 306 -14.43 31.62 0.84
N GLY A 307 -13.83 31.81 2.01
CA GLY A 307 -14.32 32.75 3.02
C GLY A 307 -13.91 34.20 2.77
N MET A 308 -13.02 34.48 1.79
CA MET A 308 -12.57 35.83 1.44
C MET A 308 -13.22 36.38 0.15
N ALA A 309 -14.10 35.61 -0.51
CA ALA A 309 -14.77 35.99 -1.77
C ALA A 309 -16.31 36.06 -1.58
N GLY A 310 -16.80 36.31 -0.36
CA GLY A 310 -18.22 36.53 -0.02
C GLY A 310 -18.48 37.92 0.55
#